data_4a87741145f416bb7c2870266553e6d8
#
_entry.id   4a87741145f416bb7c2870266553e6d8
#
_cell.length_a   1.000
_cell.length_b   1.000
_cell.length_c   1.000
_cell.angle_alpha   90.00
_cell.angle_beta   90.00
_cell.angle_gamma   90.00
#
_symmetry.space_group_name_H-M   'P 1'
#
loop_
_entity.id
_entity.type
_entity.pdbx_description
1 polymer ?
#
loop_
_entity_poly.entity_id
_entity_poly.type
_entity_poly.pdbx_seq_one_letter_code
_entity_poly.pdbx_strand_id
1 'polypeptide(L)'
;MPSETAIEVTFTLVFDEQFDQGGLFLRVAADHWIKAGVEYADGTPQLGVVVTDRLSDWSAAPVPEWQGRKVTIRASRSGDAVTIRARVDDEPFRFVRLVPLDPSLTVDAGPYLCAPTRSGLTVRFHSWIQTAADDALH
;
A
#
# COMPACT_ATOMS: atom_id res chain seq x y z
N MET A 1 -14.46 0.32 1.10
CA MET A 1 -14.00 -0.22 -0.20
C MET A 1 -14.98 -1.29 -0.69
N PRO A 2 -15.85 -0.95 -1.61
CA PRO A 2 -16.81 -1.92 -2.16
C PRO A 2 -16.13 -3.05 -2.93
N SER A 3 -16.87 -4.15 -3.14
CA SER A 3 -16.43 -5.21 -4.06
C SER A 3 -16.29 -4.66 -5.47
N GLU A 4 -15.46 -5.30 -6.28
CA GLU A 4 -15.21 -4.95 -7.69
C GLU A 4 -14.78 -3.49 -7.89
N THR A 5 -13.99 -2.97 -6.94
CA THR A 5 -13.39 -1.65 -7.03
C THR A 5 -11.90 -1.69 -6.74
N ALA A 6 -11.20 -0.67 -7.23
CA ALA A 6 -9.81 -0.44 -6.90
C ALA A 6 -9.62 0.97 -6.33
N ILE A 7 -8.64 1.10 -5.46
CA ILE A 7 -8.27 2.36 -4.83
C ILE A 7 -6.79 2.60 -5.07
N GLU A 8 -6.44 3.85 -5.40
CA GLU A 8 -5.07 4.28 -5.56
C GLU A 8 -4.76 5.44 -4.63
N VAL A 9 -3.59 5.42 -4.05
CA VAL A 9 -3.00 6.56 -3.36
C VAL A 9 -1.66 6.89 -4.00
N THR A 10 -1.42 8.18 -4.24
CA THR A 10 -0.16 8.67 -4.79
C THR A 10 0.47 9.67 -3.83
N PHE A 11 1.74 9.49 -3.53
CA PHE A 11 2.49 10.36 -2.63
C PHE A 11 3.93 10.55 -3.10
N THR A 12 4.59 11.60 -2.64
CA THR A 12 6.03 11.79 -2.86
C THR A 12 6.82 11.05 -1.78
N LEU A 13 7.73 10.17 -2.21
CA LEU A 13 8.56 9.37 -1.31
C LEU A 13 9.75 10.20 -0.81
N VAL A 14 9.68 10.66 0.45
CA VAL A 14 10.70 11.50 1.08
C VAL A 14 11.13 10.93 2.45
N PHE A 15 11.10 9.64 2.61
CA PHE A 15 11.46 8.97 3.86
C PHE A 15 12.98 8.92 4.01
N ASP A 16 13.49 9.25 5.19
CA ASP A 16 14.92 9.30 5.46
C ASP A 16 15.31 8.80 6.87
N GLU A 17 14.31 8.53 7.71
CA GLU A 17 14.52 8.00 9.05
C GLU A 17 14.00 6.56 9.14
N GLN A 18 14.66 5.76 9.99
CA GLN A 18 14.27 4.36 10.20
C GLN A 18 12.78 4.24 10.52
N PHE A 19 12.08 3.40 9.77
CA PHE A 19 10.66 3.10 9.89
C PHE A 19 9.69 4.23 9.46
N ASP A 20 10.17 5.31 8.84
CA ASP A 20 9.27 6.20 8.10
C ASP A 20 8.53 5.38 7.06
N GLN A 21 7.21 5.49 7.01
CA GLN A 21 6.40 4.67 6.11
C GLN A 21 5.10 5.36 5.71
N GLY A 22 4.62 5.01 4.53
CA GLY A 22 3.36 5.53 4.02
C GLY A 22 2.82 4.71 2.85
N GLY A 23 1.54 4.84 2.61
CA GLY A 23 0.86 4.13 1.53
C GLY A 23 -0.64 3.98 1.77
N LEU A 24 -1.13 2.77 1.54
CA LEU A 24 -2.54 2.40 1.55
C LEU A 24 -2.82 1.41 2.70
N PHE A 25 -3.90 1.65 3.44
CA PHE A 25 -4.33 0.81 4.54
C PHE A 25 -5.76 0.33 4.29
N LEU A 26 -5.97 -0.98 4.35
CA LEU A 26 -7.28 -1.64 4.27
C LEU A 26 -7.58 -2.29 5.62
N ARG A 27 -8.71 -1.97 6.23
CA ARG A 27 -9.07 -2.48 7.54
C ARG A 27 -10.40 -3.22 7.52
N VAL A 28 -10.38 -4.44 8.01
CA VAL A 28 -11.58 -5.24 8.28
C VAL A 28 -11.93 -5.17 9.77
N ALA A 29 -10.93 -5.38 10.64
CA ALA A 29 -11.05 -5.39 12.09
C ALA A 29 -9.72 -4.95 12.72
N ALA A 30 -9.69 -4.82 14.04
CA ALA A 30 -8.46 -4.45 14.76
C ALA A 30 -7.31 -5.44 14.53
N ASP A 31 -7.62 -6.70 14.30
CA ASP A 31 -6.67 -7.80 14.08
C ASP A 31 -6.72 -8.35 12.64
N HIS A 32 -7.39 -7.66 11.73
CA HIS A 32 -7.49 -8.06 10.32
C HIS A 32 -7.39 -6.83 9.40
N TRP A 33 -6.22 -6.66 8.78
CA TRP A 33 -5.93 -5.51 7.93
C TRP A 33 -4.80 -5.80 6.96
N ILE A 34 -4.69 -4.96 5.94
CA ILE A 34 -3.62 -4.98 4.94
C ILE A 34 -2.98 -3.59 4.91
N LYS A 35 -1.67 -3.55 5.01
CA LYS A 35 -0.88 -2.33 4.84
C LYS A 35 0.04 -2.52 3.65
N ALA A 36 -0.07 -1.66 2.65
CA ALA A 36 0.73 -1.71 1.43
C ALA A 36 1.35 -0.34 1.16
N GLY A 37 2.66 -0.29 1.03
CA GLY A 37 3.35 0.97 0.82
C GLY A 37 4.85 0.85 0.86
N VAL A 38 5.50 1.97 1.15
CA VAL A 38 6.95 2.04 1.27
C VAL A 38 7.33 2.33 2.71
N GLU A 39 8.31 1.59 3.21
CA GLU A 39 8.92 1.78 4.52
C GLU A 39 10.42 2.00 4.35
N TYR A 40 10.95 3.01 5.00
CA TYR A 40 12.40 3.23 5.05
C TYR A 40 13.00 2.34 6.15
N ALA A 41 13.76 1.34 5.76
CA ALA A 41 14.39 0.42 6.68
C ALA A 41 15.75 -0.02 6.14
N ASP A 42 16.71 -0.20 7.04
CA ASP A 42 18.07 -0.62 6.71
C ASP A 42 18.74 0.30 5.68
N GLY A 43 18.48 1.61 5.80
CA GLY A 43 19.11 2.65 4.99
C GLY A 43 18.54 2.79 3.57
N THR A 44 17.39 2.18 3.25
CA THR A 44 16.81 2.27 1.92
C THR A 44 15.29 2.17 1.97
N PRO A 45 14.56 2.83 1.03
CA PRO A 45 13.12 2.62 0.90
C PRO A 45 12.84 1.19 0.41
N GLN A 46 11.83 0.58 1.01
CA GLN A 46 11.41 -0.79 0.70
C GLN A 46 9.92 -0.82 0.39
N LEU A 47 9.57 -1.35 -0.78
CA LEU A 47 8.19 -1.62 -1.13
C LEU A 47 7.74 -2.89 -0.42
N GLY A 48 6.66 -2.80 0.35
CA GLY A 48 6.22 -3.93 1.15
C GLY A 48 4.73 -4.01 1.36
N VAL A 49 4.30 -5.20 1.76
CA VAL A 49 2.93 -5.49 2.17
C VAL A 49 2.96 -6.27 3.48
N VAL A 50 2.14 -5.83 4.43
CA VAL A 50 1.84 -6.58 5.64
C VAL A 50 0.38 -7.00 5.59
N VAL A 51 0.13 -8.28 5.71
CA VAL A 51 -1.21 -8.85 5.84
C VAL A 51 -1.35 -9.38 7.26
N THR A 52 -2.27 -8.82 8.02
CA THR A 52 -2.57 -9.29 9.36
C THR A 52 -3.96 -9.92 9.36
N ASP A 53 -4.02 -11.16 9.81
CA ASP A 53 -5.24 -11.89 10.17
C ASP A 53 -4.91 -12.65 11.45
N ARG A 54 -5.03 -11.95 12.58
CA ARG A 54 -4.51 -12.29 13.91
C ARG A 54 -2.99 -12.31 13.96
N LEU A 55 -2.34 -13.00 13.03
CA LEU A 55 -0.90 -13.04 12.84
C LEU A 55 -0.53 -12.20 11.62
N SER A 56 0.66 -11.62 11.65
CA SER A 56 1.16 -10.78 10.55
C SER A 56 2.06 -11.57 9.61
N ASP A 57 1.83 -11.38 8.34
CA ASP A 57 2.61 -11.91 7.23
C ASP A 57 3.18 -10.73 6.46
N TRP A 58 4.49 -10.63 6.35
CA TRP A 58 5.17 -9.47 5.81
C TRP A 58 6.17 -9.84 4.71
N SER A 59 6.17 -9.06 3.64
CA SER A 59 7.17 -9.13 2.58
C SER A 59 7.61 -7.73 2.17
N ALA A 60 8.88 -7.60 1.79
CA ALA A 60 9.45 -6.33 1.36
C ALA A 60 10.58 -6.55 0.35
N ALA A 61 10.78 -5.56 -0.52
CA ALA A 61 11.87 -5.52 -1.48
C ALA A 61 12.41 -4.09 -1.61
N PRO A 62 13.74 -3.90 -1.66
CA PRO A 62 14.32 -2.56 -1.77
C PRO A 62 13.96 -1.88 -3.09
N VAL A 63 13.63 -0.61 -3.00
CA VAL A 63 13.35 0.27 -4.15
C VAL A 63 14.12 1.60 -4.01
N PRO A 64 15.46 1.57 -3.89
CA PRO A 64 16.24 2.78 -3.65
C PRO A 64 16.07 3.84 -4.73
N GLU A 65 15.80 3.44 -5.96
CA GLU A 65 15.58 4.30 -7.10
C GLU A 65 14.25 5.08 -7.05
N TRP A 66 13.37 4.75 -6.12
CA TRP A 66 12.08 5.44 -5.95
C TRP A 66 12.17 6.67 -5.05
N GLN A 67 13.28 6.85 -4.35
CA GLN A 67 13.47 7.98 -3.45
C GLN A 67 13.31 9.31 -4.19
N GLY A 68 12.52 10.23 -3.59
CA GLY A 68 12.23 11.55 -4.14
C GLY A 68 11.18 11.57 -5.26
N ARG A 69 10.68 10.42 -5.66
CA ARG A 69 9.74 10.29 -6.78
C ARG A 69 8.30 10.09 -6.30
N LYS A 70 7.34 10.20 -7.19
CA LYS A 70 5.93 9.92 -6.89
C LYS A 70 5.69 8.42 -6.95
N VAL A 71 5.17 7.89 -5.86
CA VAL A 71 4.81 6.47 -5.72
C VAL A 71 3.29 6.34 -5.69
N THR A 72 2.76 5.41 -6.47
CA THR A 72 1.35 5.05 -6.44
C THR A 72 1.20 3.62 -5.96
N ILE A 73 0.39 3.42 -4.93
CA ILE A 73 -0.02 2.10 -4.45
C ILE A 73 -1.48 1.89 -4.86
N ARG A 74 -1.75 0.76 -5.50
CA ARG A 74 -3.08 0.38 -5.95
C ARG A 74 -3.51 -0.92 -5.32
N ALA A 75 -4.73 -0.95 -4.77
CA ALA A 75 -5.39 -2.16 -4.29
C ALA A 75 -6.64 -2.39 -5.12
N SER A 76 -6.74 -3.52 -5.79
CA SER A 76 -7.90 -3.92 -6.59
C SER A 76 -8.60 -5.08 -5.91
N ARG A 77 -9.84 -4.86 -5.48
CA ARG A 77 -10.67 -5.89 -4.83
C ARG A 77 -11.61 -6.50 -5.85
N SER A 78 -11.44 -7.79 -6.10
CA SER A 78 -12.29 -8.54 -7.03
C SER A 78 -12.44 -9.98 -6.54
N GLY A 79 -13.68 -10.49 -6.58
CA GLY A 79 -13.98 -11.84 -6.08
C GLY A 79 -13.51 -12.02 -4.64
N ASP A 80 -12.68 -13.02 -4.40
CA ASP A 80 -12.17 -13.41 -3.09
C ASP A 80 -10.72 -12.96 -2.82
N ALA A 81 -10.28 -11.91 -3.52
CA ALA A 81 -8.91 -11.44 -3.40
C ALA A 81 -8.78 -9.92 -3.53
N VAL A 82 -7.70 -9.41 -2.95
CA VAL A 82 -7.18 -8.06 -3.21
C VAL A 82 -5.83 -8.20 -3.87
N THR A 83 -5.66 -7.58 -5.04
CA THR A 83 -4.38 -7.51 -5.73
C THR A 83 -3.72 -6.17 -5.46
N ILE A 84 -2.49 -6.21 -4.96
CA ILE A 84 -1.69 -5.02 -4.71
C ILE A 84 -0.73 -4.81 -5.88
N ARG A 85 -0.74 -3.60 -6.41
CA ARG A 85 0.19 -3.13 -7.44
C ARG A 85 0.81 -1.81 -7.01
N ALA A 86 1.96 -1.51 -7.57
CA ALA A 86 2.65 -0.25 -7.31
C ALA A 86 3.38 0.23 -8.55
N ARG A 87 3.59 1.54 -8.62
CA ARG A 87 4.43 2.15 -9.65
C ARG A 87 5.12 3.40 -9.12
N VAL A 88 6.16 3.81 -9.82
CA VAL A 88 6.82 5.08 -9.62
C VAL A 88 6.60 5.95 -10.85
N ASP A 89 6.28 7.22 -10.62
CA ASP A 89 5.92 8.19 -11.67
C ASP A 89 4.84 7.62 -12.62
N ASP A 90 5.04 7.69 -13.92
CA ASP A 90 4.12 7.19 -14.95
C ASP A 90 4.53 5.81 -15.50
N GLU A 91 5.42 5.10 -14.82
CA GLU A 91 5.81 3.75 -15.23
C GLU A 91 4.62 2.79 -15.11
N PRO A 92 4.60 1.68 -15.83
CA PRO A 92 3.57 0.67 -15.70
C PRO A 92 3.50 0.13 -14.27
N PHE A 93 2.29 -0.22 -13.82
CA PHE A 93 2.11 -0.88 -12.54
C PHE A 93 2.83 -2.22 -12.51
N ARG A 94 3.48 -2.50 -11.38
CA ARG A 94 4.11 -3.78 -11.08
C ARG A 94 3.19 -4.56 -10.14
N PHE A 95 3.04 -5.85 -10.37
CA PHE A 95 2.39 -6.74 -9.42
C PHE A 95 3.26 -6.85 -8.16
N VAL A 96 2.64 -6.71 -6.99
CA VAL A 96 3.33 -6.81 -5.70
C VAL A 96 2.85 -8.03 -4.93
N ARG A 97 1.53 -8.17 -4.77
CA ARG A 97 0.98 -9.26 -3.97
C ARG A 97 -0.49 -9.52 -4.28
N LEU A 98 -0.90 -10.77 -4.19
CA LEU A 98 -2.30 -11.17 -4.13
C LEU A 98 -2.61 -11.60 -2.71
N VAL A 99 -3.67 -11.02 -2.12
CA VAL A 99 -4.12 -11.31 -0.75
C VAL A 99 -5.51 -11.92 -0.81
N PRO A 100 -5.70 -13.15 -0.36
CA PRO A 100 -7.04 -13.70 -0.20
C PRO A 100 -7.87 -12.87 0.79
N LEU A 101 -9.12 -12.61 0.43
CA LEU A 101 -10.03 -11.85 1.26
C LEU A 101 -11.46 -12.32 1.00
N ASP A 102 -12.14 -12.75 2.07
CA ASP A 102 -13.54 -13.17 1.99
C ASP A 102 -14.40 -12.05 1.39
N PRO A 103 -15.14 -12.32 0.30
CA PRO A 103 -15.92 -11.28 -0.38
C PRO A 103 -17.06 -10.71 0.47
N SER A 104 -17.49 -11.40 1.52
CA SER A 104 -18.56 -10.94 2.42
C SER A 104 -18.08 -9.86 3.42
N LEU A 105 -16.79 -9.68 3.60
CA LEU A 105 -16.25 -8.74 4.58
C LEU A 105 -16.42 -7.29 4.16
N THR A 106 -16.74 -6.44 5.12
CA THR A 106 -16.73 -4.99 4.95
C THR A 106 -15.31 -4.49 5.17
N VAL A 107 -14.81 -3.71 4.23
CA VAL A 107 -13.43 -3.20 4.24
C VAL A 107 -13.45 -1.68 4.18
N ASP A 108 -12.84 -1.05 5.16
CA ASP A 108 -12.54 0.38 5.15
C ASP A 108 -11.14 0.59 4.55
N ALA A 109 -10.97 1.67 3.79
CA ALA A 109 -9.71 1.99 3.14
C ALA A 109 -9.32 3.44 3.39
N GLY A 110 -8.03 3.68 3.53
CA GLY A 110 -7.48 5.02 3.71
C GLY A 110 -5.99 5.08 3.42
N PRO A 111 -5.45 6.29 3.19
CA PRO A 111 -4.02 6.48 3.19
C PRO A 111 -3.48 6.34 4.61
N TYR A 112 -2.20 5.98 4.73
CA TYR A 112 -1.54 5.98 6.04
C TYR A 112 -0.16 6.64 5.96
N LEU A 113 0.27 7.17 7.09
CA LEU A 113 1.59 7.71 7.32
C LEU A 113 2.00 7.37 8.75
N CYS A 114 3.21 6.88 8.92
CA CYS A 114 3.72 6.49 10.22
C CYS A 114 5.22 6.81 10.33
N ALA A 115 5.63 7.36 11.46
CA ALA A 115 7.03 7.64 11.77
C ALA A 115 7.27 7.28 13.25
N PRO A 116 7.45 5.99 13.58
CA PRO A 116 7.46 5.54 14.97
C PRO A 116 8.70 5.96 15.76
N THR A 117 9.79 6.38 15.07
CA THR A 117 11.05 6.75 15.74
C THR A 117 11.29 8.24 15.81
N ARG A 118 10.40 9.06 15.25
CA ARG A 118 10.57 10.50 15.24
C ARG A 118 9.25 11.26 15.14
N SER A 119 9.29 12.58 15.35
CA SER A 119 8.19 13.50 15.07
C SER A 119 8.50 14.33 13.83
N GLY A 120 7.47 15.00 13.27
CA GLY A 120 7.63 16.00 12.23
C GLY A 120 7.74 15.47 10.81
N LEU A 121 7.49 14.18 10.56
CA LEU A 121 7.40 13.67 9.19
C LEU A 121 6.22 14.33 8.48
N THR A 122 6.50 14.95 7.34
CA THR A 122 5.48 15.52 6.46
C THR A 122 5.62 14.88 5.08
N VAL A 123 4.51 14.36 4.56
CA VAL A 123 4.45 13.74 3.23
C VAL A 123 3.33 14.37 2.43
N ARG A 124 3.60 14.67 1.17
CA ARG A 124 2.58 15.17 0.27
C ARG A 124 1.88 14.00 -0.40
N PHE A 125 0.59 13.85 -0.11
CA PHE A 125 -0.31 12.98 -0.84
C PHE A 125 -0.94 13.78 -1.99
N HIS A 126 -0.78 13.30 -3.22
CA HIS A 126 -1.24 13.99 -4.43
C HIS A 126 -2.65 13.61 -4.82
N SER A 127 -3.03 12.35 -4.59
CA SER A 127 -4.34 11.85 -5.02
C SER A 127 -4.77 10.64 -4.20
N TRP A 128 -6.09 10.51 -4.12
CA TRP A 128 -6.82 9.37 -3.63
C TRP A 128 -7.96 9.14 -4.60
N ILE A 129 -7.95 8.04 -5.37
CA ILE A 129 -8.96 7.78 -6.38
C ILE A 129 -9.52 6.37 -6.26
N GLN A 130 -10.80 6.24 -6.58
CA GLN A 130 -11.49 4.96 -6.68
C GLN A 130 -11.89 4.71 -8.12
N THR A 131 -11.64 3.53 -8.62
CA THR A 131 -11.94 3.10 -9.98
C THR A 131 -12.63 1.73 -9.96
N ALA A 132 -13.00 1.22 -11.13
CA ALA A 132 -13.37 -0.19 -11.27
C ALA A 132 -12.16 -1.08 -10.94
N ALA A 133 -12.44 -2.30 -10.49
CA ALA A 133 -11.40 -3.30 -10.27
C ALA A 133 -10.69 -3.66 -11.58
N ASP A 134 -9.48 -4.20 -11.45
CA ASP A 134 -8.72 -4.70 -12.59
C ASP A 134 -9.40 -5.94 -13.18
N ASP A 135 -9.43 -6.02 -14.52
CA ASP A 135 -10.09 -7.13 -15.23
C ASP A 135 -9.28 -8.43 -15.14
N ALA A 136 -7.97 -8.33 -14.93
CA ALA A 136 -7.09 -9.48 -14.92
C ALA A 136 -5.95 -9.30 -13.94
N LEU A 137 -5.36 -10.42 -13.54
CA LEU A 137 -4.19 -10.43 -12.64
C LEU A 137 -2.94 -9.88 -13.33
N HIS A 138 -2.83 -10.10 -14.60
CA HIS A 138 -1.68 -9.69 -15.44
C HIS A 138 -2.09 -8.77 -16.58
#